data_96832cbfcc284d75154adb806cf5bea2
#
_entry.id   96832cbfcc284d75154adb806cf5bea2
#
_cell.length_a   1.000
_cell.length_b   1.000
_cell.length_c   1.000
_cell.angle_alpha   90.00
_cell.angle_beta   90.00
_cell.angle_gamma   90.00
#
_symmetry.space_group_name_H-M   'P 1'
#
loop_
_entity.id
_entity.type
_entity.pdbx_description
1 polymer ?
#
loop_
_entity_poly.entity_id
_entity_poly.type
_entity_poly.pdbx_seq_one_letter_code
_entity_poly.pdbx_strand_id
1 'polypeptide(L)'
;SARRAYAGLNPEDERGWMGRRVMQYAAAAFGVNLFCFVFVQGTYLNRYLILAVIFFVPALGVTLHGLESGRLRRLLLLAVCGQLALSAGLMLRDTRAAAPEAEARGADMMEAADYLTENGYTHGYGTFWNVRVMQERTQGTLTFTAVVPVETEEGAVSSVSLDPIRWLEPAAYSKLDICKGRTFLLLTREEETQLAPWLAMTGAPKLHENDTFAIYGFASSMRLCGDMLLGKMKLENAAFEDGAYILYPGGRMRVPTSWREKGNYSLKLSCEGEGGTVQAFATHSFEMIGEAALVPGENSVRFTLKDDDKYFMLLIKSAENEIRLTNLELLKE
;
A
#
# COMPACT_ATOMS: atom_id res chain seq x y z
N SER A 1 -25.87 30.60 20.85
CA SER A 1 -26.35 30.32 22.24
C SER A 1 -25.22 29.97 23.21
N ALA A 2 -24.11 29.38 22.78
CA ALA A 2 -22.95 29.09 23.65
C ALA A 2 -22.28 30.37 24.21
N ARG A 3 -22.15 31.44 23.42
CA ARG A 3 -21.58 32.72 23.89
C ARG A 3 -22.39 33.39 25.00
N ARG A 4 -23.72 33.21 25.08
CA ARG A 4 -24.56 33.76 26.14
C ARG A 4 -24.46 32.98 27.46
N ALA A 5 -24.15 31.69 27.41
CA ALA A 5 -23.89 30.89 28.59
C ALA A 5 -22.56 31.25 29.30
N TYR A 6 -21.59 31.78 28.52
CA TYR A 6 -20.29 32.19 29.06
C TYR A 6 -20.28 33.57 29.73
N ALA A 7 -21.19 34.46 29.33
CA ALA A 7 -21.17 35.86 29.79
C ALA A 7 -21.61 36.09 31.25
N GLY A 8 -21.97 35.05 31.98
CA GLY A 8 -22.43 35.14 33.37
C GLY A 8 -21.70 34.27 34.38
N LEU A 9 -20.62 33.57 33.98
CA LEU A 9 -19.87 32.75 34.92
C LEU A 9 -18.79 33.57 35.62
N ASN A 10 -18.74 33.44 36.97
CA ASN A 10 -17.64 33.98 37.76
C ASN A 10 -16.32 33.34 37.28
N PRO A 11 -15.19 34.07 37.21
CA PRO A 11 -13.89 33.52 36.77
C PRO A 11 -13.45 32.23 37.49
N GLU A 12 -13.86 32.05 38.74
CA GLU A 12 -13.59 30.82 39.48
C GLU A 12 -14.44 29.64 39.02
N ASP A 13 -15.70 29.87 38.65
CA ASP A 13 -16.61 28.87 38.11
C ASP A 13 -16.20 28.46 36.70
N GLU A 14 -15.69 29.42 35.93
CA GLU A 14 -15.17 29.17 34.55
C GLU A 14 -13.93 28.29 34.59
N ARG A 15 -12.98 28.53 35.50
CA ARG A 15 -11.78 27.71 35.70
C ARG A 15 -12.15 26.28 36.13
N GLY A 16 -13.06 26.13 37.08
CA GLY A 16 -13.53 24.84 37.55
C GLY A 16 -14.27 24.06 36.45
N TRP A 17 -15.04 24.73 35.61
CA TRP A 17 -15.73 24.14 34.48
C TRP A 17 -14.72 23.68 33.42
N MET A 18 -13.75 24.50 33.04
CA MET A 18 -12.73 24.20 32.08
C MET A 18 -11.88 23.01 32.52
N GLY A 19 -11.46 22.97 33.77
CA GLY A 19 -10.74 21.86 34.36
C GLY A 19 -11.49 20.52 34.25
N ARG A 20 -12.79 20.53 34.61
CA ARG A 20 -13.64 19.34 34.44
C ARG A 20 -13.73 18.86 32.97
N ARG A 21 -13.83 19.79 32.01
CA ARG A 21 -13.86 19.45 30.58
C ARG A 21 -12.56 18.85 30.11
N VAL A 22 -11.41 19.42 30.49
CA VAL A 22 -10.09 18.85 30.15
C VAL A 22 -9.96 17.43 30.70
N MET A 23 -10.36 17.19 31.95
CA MET A 23 -10.33 15.84 32.53
C MET A 23 -11.27 14.86 31.81
N GLN A 24 -12.47 15.30 31.42
CA GLN A 24 -13.41 14.49 30.65
C GLN A 24 -12.84 14.11 29.27
N TYR A 25 -12.23 15.06 28.54
CA TYR A 25 -11.60 14.79 27.27
C TYR A 25 -10.39 13.87 27.41
N ALA A 26 -9.56 14.06 28.44
CA ALA A 26 -8.42 13.17 28.71
C ALA A 26 -8.88 11.73 28.99
N ALA A 27 -9.91 11.56 29.82
CA ALA A 27 -10.48 10.26 30.13
C ALA A 27 -11.13 9.60 28.90
N ALA A 28 -11.86 10.37 28.10
CA ALA A 28 -12.47 9.88 26.85
C ALA A 28 -11.40 9.47 25.83
N ALA A 29 -10.37 10.29 25.60
CA ALA A 29 -9.27 9.98 24.71
C ALA A 29 -8.52 8.72 25.13
N PHE A 30 -8.24 8.58 26.43
CA PHE A 30 -7.61 7.35 26.95
C PHE A 30 -8.51 6.14 26.79
N GLY A 31 -9.81 6.25 27.12
CA GLY A 31 -10.78 5.16 26.98
C GLY A 31 -10.95 4.71 25.54
N VAL A 32 -11.04 5.64 24.60
CA VAL A 32 -11.12 5.31 23.15
C VAL A 32 -9.84 4.61 22.67
N ASN A 33 -8.66 5.13 23.06
CA ASN A 33 -7.40 4.48 22.69
C ASN A 33 -7.29 3.07 23.27
N LEU A 34 -7.65 2.89 24.54
CA LEU A 34 -7.65 1.57 25.18
C LEU A 34 -8.64 0.61 24.49
N PHE A 35 -9.86 1.09 24.18
CA PHE A 35 -10.86 0.32 23.46
C PHE A 35 -10.35 -0.13 22.08
N CYS A 36 -9.80 0.80 21.30
CA CYS A 36 -9.25 0.50 19.99
C CYS A 36 -8.10 -0.51 20.08
N PHE A 37 -7.23 -0.37 21.06
CA PHE A 37 -6.13 -1.31 21.28
C PHE A 37 -6.63 -2.72 21.64
N VAL A 38 -7.59 -2.83 22.55
CA VAL A 38 -8.05 -4.14 23.06
C VAL A 38 -8.98 -4.86 22.08
N PHE A 39 -9.85 -4.12 21.38
CA PHE A 39 -10.95 -4.72 20.61
C PHE A 39 -10.85 -4.57 19.10
N VAL A 40 -10.06 -3.64 18.60
CA VAL A 40 -10.04 -3.33 17.15
C VAL A 40 -8.70 -3.67 16.50
N GLN A 41 -7.59 -3.59 17.22
CA GLN A 41 -6.25 -3.77 16.65
C GLN A 41 -5.45 -4.84 17.38
N GLY A 42 -4.96 -5.82 16.61
CA GLY A 42 -4.03 -6.84 17.10
C GLY A 42 -2.60 -6.32 17.33
N THR A 43 -2.24 -5.16 16.77
CA THR A 43 -0.91 -4.55 16.91
C THR A 43 -1.00 -3.14 17.45
N TYR A 44 -0.21 -2.86 18.49
CA TYR A 44 -0.12 -1.56 19.11
C TYR A 44 0.91 -0.67 18.38
N LEU A 45 0.47 0.48 17.87
CA LEU A 45 1.35 1.47 17.28
C LEU A 45 1.39 2.73 18.15
N ASN A 46 2.58 3.19 18.51
CA ASN A 46 2.79 4.36 19.37
C ASN A 46 2.04 5.63 18.90
N ARG A 47 1.81 5.77 17.59
CA ARG A 47 1.04 6.90 17.01
C ARG A 47 -0.39 7.01 17.54
N TYR A 48 -1.01 5.92 17.98
CA TYR A 48 -2.36 5.96 18.55
C TYR A 48 -2.41 6.55 19.95
N LEU A 49 -1.25 6.61 20.64
CA LEU A 49 -1.14 7.30 21.91
C LEU A 49 -1.05 8.82 21.81
N ILE A 50 -0.83 9.39 20.62
CA ILE A 50 -0.63 10.83 20.46
C ILE A 50 -1.80 11.63 21.05
N LEU A 51 -3.04 11.22 20.77
CA LEU A 51 -4.23 11.87 21.32
C LEU A 51 -4.27 11.77 22.84
N ALA A 52 -3.95 10.60 23.40
CA ALA A 52 -3.90 10.43 24.86
C ALA A 52 -2.85 11.36 25.48
N VAL A 53 -1.67 11.49 24.88
CA VAL A 53 -0.60 12.40 25.34
C VAL A 53 -1.02 13.87 25.27
N ILE A 54 -1.65 14.29 24.16
CA ILE A 54 -2.14 15.68 23.96
C ILE A 54 -3.10 16.08 25.07
N PHE A 55 -3.99 15.20 25.51
CA PHE A 55 -4.94 15.49 26.59
C PHE A 55 -4.37 15.22 27.99
N PHE A 56 -3.40 14.35 28.12
CA PHE A 56 -2.77 14.02 29.39
C PHE A 56 -1.99 15.21 29.97
N VAL A 57 -1.27 15.96 29.16
CA VAL A 57 -0.47 17.11 29.62
C VAL A 57 -1.33 18.22 30.24
N PRO A 58 -2.40 18.71 29.58
CA PRO A 58 -3.33 19.65 30.19
C PRO A 58 -4.03 19.09 31.45
N ALA A 59 -4.45 17.82 31.42
CA ALA A 59 -5.09 17.18 32.56
C ALA A 59 -4.15 17.11 33.78
N LEU A 60 -2.89 16.81 33.57
CA LEU A 60 -1.85 16.85 34.59
C LEU A 60 -1.69 18.25 35.15
N GLY A 61 -1.64 19.27 34.28
CA GLY A 61 -1.58 20.69 34.70
C GLY A 61 -2.74 21.09 35.59
N VAL A 62 -3.98 20.73 35.23
CA VAL A 62 -5.19 20.98 36.04
C VAL A 62 -5.11 20.27 37.39
N THR A 63 -4.70 18.98 37.37
CA THR A 63 -4.57 18.20 38.62
C THR A 63 -3.54 18.79 39.55
N LEU A 64 -2.36 19.16 39.03
CA LEU A 64 -1.29 19.76 39.81
C LEU A 64 -1.69 21.13 40.39
N HIS A 65 -2.49 21.92 39.64
CA HIS A 65 -2.98 23.21 40.12
C HIS A 65 -4.00 23.05 41.25
N GLY A 66 -4.87 22.03 41.18
CA GLY A 66 -5.89 21.72 42.18
C GLY A 66 -5.35 21.14 43.52
N LEU A 67 -4.04 20.80 43.58
CA LEU A 67 -3.46 20.26 44.81
C LEU A 67 -3.18 21.37 45.81
N GLU A 68 -3.84 21.31 46.96
CA GLU A 68 -3.63 22.23 48.09
C GLU A 68 -2.24 22.08 48.70
N SER A 69 -1.73 20.84 48.77
CA SER A 69 -0.41 20.54 49.34
C SER A 69 0.73 20.92 48.39
N GLY A 70 1.43 22.01 48.70
CA GLY A 70 2.60 22.43 47.93
C GLY A 70 3.75 21.40 47.88
N ARG A 71 3.86 20.55 48.93
CA ARG A 71 4.84 19.47 48.98
C ARG A 71 4.50 18.34 47.97
N LEU A 72 3.24 17.90 47.98
CA LEU A 72 2.77 16.86 47.07
C LEU A 72 2.87 17.30 45.60
N ARG A 73 2.51 18.55 45.33
CA ARG A 73 2.64 19.16 43.98
C ARG A 73 4.10 19.14 43.49
N ARG A 74 5.07 19.52 44.36
CA ARG A 74 6.49 19.50 44.02
C ARG A 74 6.99 18.08 43.77
N LEU A 75 6.60 17.09 44.61
CA LEU A 75 6.97 15.72 44.44
C LEU A 75 6.45 15.12 43.13
N LEU A 76 5.19 15.40 42.80
CA LEU A 76 4.61 14.95 41.53
C LEU A 76 5.27 15.60 40.31
N LEU A 77 5.56 16.91 40.38
CA LEU A 77 6.32 17.60 39.33
C LEU A 77 7.71 16.98 39.14
N LEU A 78 8.44 16.73 40.22
CA LEU A 78 9.74 16.10 40.18
C LEU A 78 9.65 14.67 39.58
N ALA A 79 8.63 13.89 39.95
CA ALA A 79 8.42 12.55 39.39
C ALA A 79 8.13 12.61 37.89
N VAL A 80 7.27 13.52 37.44
CA VAL A 80 6.95 13.69 36.00
C VAL A 80 8.17 14.19 35.23
N CYS A 81 8.89 15.20 35.75
CA CYS A 81 10.12 15.69 35.11
C CYS A 81 11.20 14.60 35.06
N GLY A 82 11.34 13.81 36.13
CA GLY A 82 12.26 12.68 36.18
C GLY A 82 11.91 11.60 35.15
N GLN A 83 10.62 11.25 35.04
CA GLN A 83 10.15 10.30 34.04
C GLN A 83 10.40 10.81 32.61
N LEU A 84 10.10 12.09 32.35
CA LEU A 84 10.35 12.68 31.01
C LEU A 84 11.85 12.71 30.69
N ALA A 85 12.69 13.09 31.65
CA ALA A 85 14.14 13.10 31.46
C ALA A 85 14.70 11.68 31.22
N LEU A 86 14.22 10.69 31.96
CA LEU A 86 14.57 9.29 31.73
C LEU A 86 14.14 8.81 30.36
N SER A 87 12.89 9.07 29.98
CA SER A 87 12.36 8.69 28.65
C SER A 87 13.12 9.37 27.52
N ALA A 88 13.44 10.65 27.65
CA ALA A 88 14.25 11.39 26.68
C ALA A 88 15.67 10.83 26.60
N GLY A 89 16.28 10.49 27.73
CA GLY A 89 17.60 9.86 27.77
C GLY A 89 17.64 8.49 27.09
N LEU A 90 16.65 7.63 27.35
CA LEU A 90 16.52 6.35 26.70
C LEU A 90 16.30 6.51 25.18
N MET A 91 15.37 7.40 24.77
CA MET A 91 15.13 7.68 23.37
C MET A 91 16.39 8.19 22.65
N LEU A 92 17.14 9.10 23.29
CA LEU A 92 18.38 9.62 22.73
C LEU A 92 19.44 8.52 22.58
N ARG A 93 19.56 7.65 23.58
CA ARG A 93 20.45 6.48 23.51
C ARG A 93 20.09 5.56 22.35
N ASP A 94 18.81 5.21 22.25
CA ASP A 94 18.34 4.27 21.22
C ASP A 94 18.45 4.90 19.81
N THR A 95 18.15 6.19 19.66
CA THR A 95 18.37 6.94 18.41
C THR A 95 19.84 6.96 18.01
N ARG A 96 20.76 7.21 18.98
CA ARG A 96 22.21 7.17 18.71
C ARG A 96 22.71 5.78 18.33
N ALA A 97 22.17 4.75 18.96
CA ALA A 97 22.51 3.37 18.62
C ALA A 97 22.03 2.98 17.22
N ALA A 98 20.87 3.47 16.78
CA ALA A 98 20.31 3.21 15.46
C ALA A 98 20.88 4.14 14.36
N ALA A 99 21.56 5.24 14.71
CA ALA A 99 22.03 6.23 13.73
C ALA A 99 22.95 5.65 12.64
N PRO A 100 23.94 4.78 12.93
CA PRO A 100 24.82 4.23 11.88
C PRO A 100 24.04 3.40 10.85
N GLU A 101 23.08 2.61 11.29
CA GLU A 101 22.24 1.80 10.39
C GLU A 101 21.33 2.71 9.54
N ALA A 102 20.75 3.74 10.15
CA ALA A 102 19.93 4.71 9.45
C ALA A 102 20.72 5.53 8.42
N GLU A 103 21.99 5.88 8.73
CA GLU A 103 22.89 6.57 7.80
C GLU A 103 23.27 5.64 6.63
N ALA A 104 23.64 4.38 6.89
CA ALA A 104 23.95 3.40 5.86
C ALA A 104 22.75 3.18 4.94
N ARG A 105 21.56 2.95 5.51
CA ARG A 105 20.31 2.81 4.74
C ARG A 105 20.01 4.07 3.92
N GLY A 106 20.31 5.26 4.46
CA GLY A 106 20.17 6.52 3.75
C GLY A 106 21.12 6.65 2.55
N ALA A 107 22.35 6.18 2.70
CA ALA A 107 23.36 6.14 1.62
C ALA A 107 22.92 5.16 0.52
N ASP A 108 22.52 3.94 0.87
CA ASP A 108 22.01 2.94 -0.07
C ASP A 108 20.78 3.44 -0.86
N MET A 109 19.92 4.20 -0.18
CA MET A 109 18.75 4.81 -0.83
C MET A 109 19.17 5.88 -1.86
N MET A 110 20.16 6.69 -1.55
CA MET A 110 20.67 7.71 -2.49
C MET A 110 21.40 7.06 -3.66
N GLU A 111 22.21 6.03 -3.42
CA GLU A 111 22.85 5.24 -4.48
C GLU A 111 21.80 4.65 -5.45
N ALA A 112 20.73 4.06 -4.90
CA ALA A 112 19.63 3.53 -5.71
C ALA A 112 18.91 4.64 -6.52
N ALA A 113 18.73 5.83 -5.93
CA ALA A 113 18.14 6.99 -6.59
C ALA A 113 19.01 7.53 -7.73
N ASP A 114 20.31 7.63 -7.49
CA ASP A 114 21.30 8.08 -8.47
C ASP A 114 21.34 7.11 -9.66
N TYR A 115 21.41 5.80 -9.39
CA TYR A 115 21.34 4.76 -10.42
C TYR A 115 20.09 4.92 -11.31
N LEU A 116 18.90 5.08 -10.69
CA LEU A 116 17.67 5.25 -11.43
C LEU A 116 17.65 6.51 -12.30
N THR A 117 18.12 7.60 -11.75
CA THR A 117 18.15 8.91 -12.44
C THR A 117 19.15 8.90 -13.61
N GLU A 118 20.36 8.37 -13.40
CA GLU A 118 21.39 8.25 -14.43
C GLU A 118 20.96 7.34 -15.58
N ASN A 119 20.16 6.32 -15.29
CA ASN A 119 19.60 5.43 -16.31
C ASN A 119 18.28 5.92 -16.92
N GLY A 120 17.85 7.16 -16.60
CA GLY A 120 16.71 7.83 -17.22
C GLY A 120 15.35 7.28 -16.79
N TYR A 121 15.25 6.66 -15.62
CA TYR A 121 13.98 6.30 -15.01
C TYR A 121 13.34 7.54 -14.38
N THR A 122 12.02 7.66 -14.51
CA THR A 122 11.25 8.78 -13.96
C THR A 122 10.10 8.30 -13.07
N HIS A 123 9.63 7.07 -13.26
CA HIS A 123 8.54 6.51 -12.50
C HIS A 123 8.78 5.04 -12.15
N GLY A 124 8.36 4.68 -10.95
CA GLY A 124 8.45 3.29 -10.48
C GLY A 124 7.48 2.95 -9.37
N TYR A 125 7.69 1.80 -8.81
CA TYR A 125 6.88 1.18 -7.79
C TYR A 125 7.76 0.78 -6.62
N GLY A 126 7.17 0.72 -5.43
CA GLY A 126 7.84 0.24 -4.24
C GLY A 126 6.94 0.39 -3.02
N THR A 127 7.38 -0.07 -1.87
CA THR A 127 6.59 0.02 -0.65
C THR A 127 6.49 1.45 -0.12
N PHE A 128 5.37 1.77 0.48
CA PHE A 128 4.96 3.13 0.81
C PHE A 128 6.05 3.99 1.49
N TRP A 129 6.69 3.46 2.52
CA TRP A 129 7.67 4.24 3.27
C TRP A 129 8.96 4.51 2.47
N ASN A 130 9.44 3.51 1.73
CA ASN A 130 10.65 3.64 0.94
C ASN A 130 10.47 4.63 -0.21
N VAL A 131 9.35 4.51 -0.94
CA VAL A 131 9.08 5.39 -2.09
C VAL A 131 8.84 6.83 -1.69
N ARG A 132 8.20 7.09 -0.53
CA ARG A 132 7.95 8.47 -0.09
C ARG A 132 9.24 9.18 0.31
N VAL A 133 10.10 8.50 1.05
CA VAL A 133 11.40 9.07 1.42
C VAL A 133 12.27 9.32 0.20
N MET A 134 12.32 8.38 -0.76
CA MET A 134 13.07 8.55 -1.99
C MET A 134 12.51 9.68 -2.86
N GLN A 135 11.20 9.78 -3.01
CA GLN A 135 10.54 10.86 -3.74
C GLN A 135 10.86 12.24 -3.15
N GLU A 136 10.84 12.36 -1.82
CA GLU A 136 11.22 13.59 -1.12
C GLU A 136 12.68 13.93 -1.35
N ARG A 137 13.58 12.98 -1.17
CA ARG A 137 15.02 13.17 -1.33
C ARG A 137 15.42 13.53 -2.77
N THR A 138 14.73 12.99 -3.76
CA THR A 138 14.94 13.32 -5.18
C THR A 138 14.15 14.55 -5.64
N GLN A 139 13.50 15.26 -4.71
CA GLN A 139 12.70 16.46 -4.99
C GLN A 139 11.66 16.23 -6.10
N GLY A 140 11.11 15.01 -6.17
CA GLY A 140 10.11 14.63 -7.16
C GLY A 140 10.64 14.31 -8.56
N THR A 141 11.97 14.28 -8.77
CA THR A 141 12.55 13.80 -10.04
C THR A 141 12.15 12.36 -10.32
N LEU A 142 12.14 11.52 -9.29
CA LEU A 142 11.54 10.18 -9.31
C LEU A 142 10.14 10.25 -8.72
N THR A 143 9.17 9.73 -9.45
CA THR A 143 7.78 9.58 -8.99
C THR A 143 7.47 8.11 -8.76
N PHE A 144 6.56 7.83 -7.82
CA PHE A 144 6.27 6.46 -7.41
C PHE A 144 4.79 6.21 -7.23
N THR A 145 4.38 5.01 -7.58
CA THR A 145 3.16 4.39 -7.09
C THR A 145 3.51 3.46 -5.94
N ALA A 146 2.92 3.71 -4.78
CA ALA A 146 3.15 2.85 -3.63
C ALA A 146 2.40 1.52 -3.80
N VAL A 147 3.09 0.43 -3.48
CA VAL A 147 2.55 -0.93 -3.53
C VAL A 147 2.77 -1.63 -2.18
N VAL A 148 2.04 -2.69 -1.95
CA VAL A 148 2.20 -3.54 -0.77
C VAL A 148 2.18 -5.01 -1.19
N PRO A 149 3.11 -5.83 -0.68
CA PRO A 149 3.02 -7.27 -0.79
C PRO A 149 1.75 -7.77 -0.09
N VAL A 150 1.02 -8.65 -0.76
CA VAL A 150 -0.19 -9.27 -0.24
C VAL A 150 -0.13 -10.77 -0.46
N GLU A 151 -0.62 -11.52 0.52
CA GLU A 151 -0.88 -12.95 0.33
C GLU A 151 -2.04 -13.11 -0.65
N THR A 152 -1.94 -14.10 -1.51
CA THR A 152 -2.97 -14.43 -2.47
C THR A 152 -3.91 -15.50 -1.91
N GLU A 153 -5.07 -15.64 -2.52
CA GLU A 153 -6.01 -16.69 -2.14
C GLU A 153 -5.49 -18.09 -2.52
N GLU A 154 -5.95 -19.10 -1.81
CA GLU A 154 -5.64 -20.50 -2.13
C GLU A 154 -6.00 -20.83 -3.59
N GLY A 155 -5.11 -21.53 -4.26
CA GLY A 155 -5.23 -21.87 -5.68
C GLY A 155 -4.78 -20.77 -6.65
N ALA A 156 -4.25 -19.66 -6.15
CA ALA A 156 -3.59 -18.67 -7.01
C ALA A 156 -2.23 -19.19 -7.52
N VAL A 157 -1.80 -18.64 -8.65
CA VAL A 157 -0.53 -19.03 -9.32
C VAL A 157 0.70 -18.72 -8.46
N SER A 158 0.67 -17.64 -7.72
CA SER A 158 1.69 -17.29 -6.75
C SER A 158 1.08 -17.13 -5.36
N SER A 159 1.81 -17.50 -4.32
CA SER A 159 1.39 -17.29 -2.93
C SER A 159 1.41 -15.82 -2.50
N VAL A 160 2.08 -14.96 -3.27
CA VAL A 160 2.22 -13.52 -3.02
C VAL A 160 1.99 -12.73 -4.29
N SER A 161 1.54 -11.49 -4.14
CA SER A 161 1.38 -10.53 -5.24
C SER A 161 1.57 -9.12 -4.72
N LEU A 162 1.49 -8.13 -5.59
CA LEU A 162 1.55 -6.72 -5.24
C LEU A 162 0.17 -6.06 -5.40
N ASP A 163 -0.22 -5.24 -4.43
CA ASP A 163 -1.39 -4.36 -4.52
C ASP A 163 -0.98 -2.89 -4.40
N PRO A 164 -1.55 -2.00 -5.19
CA PRO A 164 -1.31 -0.58 -5.04
C PRO A 164 -2.01 -0.04 -3.80
N ILE A 165 -1.31 0.82 -3.07
CA ILE A 165 -1.85 1.56 -1.94
C ILE A 165 -2.43 2.86 -2.47
N ARG A 166 -3.77 3.06 -2.35
CA ARG A 166 -4.46 4.23 -2.89
C ARG A 166 -4.65 5.38 -1.90
N TRP A 167 -4.52 5.12 -0.61
CA TRP A 167 -4.67 6.17 0.38
C TRP A 167 -3.38 7.00 0.49
N LEU A 168 -3.54 8.30 0.64
CA LEU A 168 -2.45 9.29 0.66
C LEU A 168 -1.63 9.38 -0.64
N GLU A 169 -2.20 8.95 -1.77
CA GLU A 169 -1.60 9.13 -3.08
C GLU A 169 -2.43 10.05 -3.99
N PRO A 170 -1.77 10.87 -4.81
CA PRO A 170 -2.46 11.53 -5.91
C PRO A 170 -3.09 10.47 -6.82
N ALA A 171 -4.39 10.61 -7.13
CA ALA A 171 -5.09 9.68 -8.02
C ALA A 171 -4.40 9.52 -9.39
N ALA A 172 -3.59 10.51 -9.77
CA ALA A 172 -2.77 10.47 -10.96
C ALA A 172 -1.74 9.32 -10.94
N TYR A 173 -1.13 8.99 -9.82
CA TYR A 173 -0.07 7.98 -9.72
C TYR A 173 -0.58 6.54 -9.79
N SER A 174 -1.88 6.32 -9.60
CA SER A 174 -2.50 5.01 -9.74
C SER A 174 -3.14 4.78 -11.12
N LYS A 175 -2.97 5.72 -12.05
CA LYS A 175 -3.51 5.57 -13.42
C LYS A 175 -2.55 4.77 -14.29
N LEU A 176 -3.10 3.88 -15.12
CA LEU A 176 -2.35 3.05 -16.05
C LEU A 176 -1.56 3.84 -17.10
N ASP A 177 -1.99 5.07 -17.40
CA ASP A 177 -1.43 5.91 -18.47
C ASP A 177 -0.22 6.74 -18.01
N ILE A 178 0.08 6.77 -16.74
CA ILE A 178 1.16 7.60 -16.19
C ILE A 178 2.53 7.24 -16.75
N CYS A 179 2.70 6.01 -17.17
CA CYS A 179 3.99 5.51 -17.57
C CYS A 179 3.93 4.82 -18.91
N LYS A 180 4.10 5.61 -19.96
CA LYS A 180 4.32 5.11 -21.32
C LYS A 180 5.76 4.65 -21.59
N GLY A 181 6.61 4.56 -20.57
CA GLY A 181 8.03 4.25 -20.67
C GLY A 181 8.46 3.12 -19.75
N ARG A 182 9.76 2.91 -19.71
CA ARG A 182 10.37 1.97 -18.77
C ARG A 182 10.05 2.36 -17.34
N THR A 183 9.72 1.38 -16.52
CA THR A 183 9.47 1.55 -15.11
C THR A 183 10.34 0.61 -14.29
N PHE A 184 10.35 0.81 -12.99
CA PHE A 184 11.11 -0.03 -12.07
C PHE A 184 10.29 -0.39 -10.83
N LEU A 185 10.70 -1.43 -10.14
CA LEU A 185 10.22 -1.82 -8.83
C LEU A 185 11.40 -1.77 -7.86
N LEU A 186 11.26 -0.97 -6.82
CA LEU A 186 12.22 -0.84 -5.72
C LEU A 186 11.72 -1.67 -4.54
N LEU A 187 12.53 -2.60 -4.09
CA LEU A 187 12.26 -3.48 -2.96
C LEU A 187 13.40 -3.40 -1.95
N THR A 188 13.10 -3.59 -0.68
CA THR A 188 14.13 -3.97 0.29
C THR A 188 14.54 -5.44 0.06
N ARG A 189 15.69 -5.85 0.59
CA ARG A 189 16.14 -7.25 0.49
C ARG A 189 15.18 -8.24 1.14
N GLU A 190 14.49 -7.81 2.19
CA GLU A 190 13.46 -8.60 2.85
C GLU A 190 12.22 -8.76 1.94
N GLU A 191 11.74 -7.66 1.36
CA GLU A 191 10.62 -7.66 0.42
C GLU A 191 10.93 -8.45 -0.85
N GLU A 192 12.16 -8.37 -1.35
CA GLU A 192 12.64 -9.17 -2.47
C GLU A 192 12.50 -10.67 -2.17
N THR A 193 12.92 -11.09 -0.98
CA THR A 193 12.81 -12.48 -0.54
C THR A 193 11.34 -12.90 -0.42
N GLN A 194 10.50 -12.05 0.13
CA GLN A 194 9.07 -12.31 0.25
C GLN A 194 8.39 -12.43 -1.13
N LEU A 195 8.80 -11.63 -2.09
CA LEU A 195 8.21 -11.57 -3.43
C LEU A 195 8.91 -12.49 -4.45
N ALA A 196 9.90 -13.30 -4.03
CA ALA A 196 10.67 -14.15 -4.94
C ALA A 196 9.80 -15.02 -5.88
N PRO A 197 8.69 -15.68 -5.43
CA PRO A 197 7.83 -16.44 -6.31
C PRO A 197 7.17 -15.58 -7.40
N TRP A 198 6.74 -14.38 -7.04
CA TRP A 198 6.13 -13.43 -7.98
C TRP A 198 7.15 -12.85 -8.95
N LEU A 199 8.34 -12.47 -8.48
CA LEU A 199 9.43 -11.98 -9.32
C LEU A 199 9.87 -13.01 -10.36
N ALA A 200 9.96 -14.28 -9.97
CA ALA A 200 10.28 -15.37 -10.89
C ALA A 200 9.25 -15.51 -12.02
N MET A 201 7.97 -15.28 -11.72
CA MET A 201 6.89 -15.30 -12.71
C MET A 201 6.97 -14.14 -13.70
N THR A 202 7.33 -12.94 -13.24
CA THR A 202 7.38 -11.75 -14.11
C THR A 202 8.56 -11.79 -15.08
N GLY A 203 9.60 -12.55 -14.78
CA GLY A 203 10.84 -12.56 -15.53
C GLY A 203 11.56 -11.20 -15.55
N ALA A 204 11.21 -10.28 -14.66
CA ALA A 204 11.79 -8.94 -14.61
C ALA A 204 13.29 -9.02 -14.30
N PRO A 205 14.18 -8.40 -15.11
CA PRO A 205 15.60 -8.39 -14.80
C PRO A 205 15.90 -7.55 -13.57
N LYS A 206 16.77 -8.06 -12.70
CA LYS A 206 17.38 -7.26 -11.66
C LYS A 206 18.37 -6.30 -12.31
N LEU A 207 18.15 -5.01 -12.10
CA LEU A 207 18.95 -3.93 -12.71
C LEU A 207 20.10 -3.49 -11.83
N HIS A 208 19.85 -3.41 -10.52
CA HIS A 208 20.81 -2.93 -9.52
C HIS A 208 20.47 -3.53 -8.16
N GLU A 209 21.47 -3.67 -7.30
CA GLU A 209 21.29 -4.02 -5.90
C GLU A 209 22.39 -3.44 -5.04
N ASN A 210 22.07 -3.14 -3.79
CA ASN A 210 23.02 -2.84 -2.72
C ASN A 210 22.62 -3.58 -1.44
N ASP A 211 23.20 -3.24 -0.31
CA ASP A 211 22.94 -3.97 0.94
C ASP A 211 21.48 -3.88 1.40
N THR A 212 20.80 -2.77 1.12
CA THR A 212 19.43 -2.51 1.55
C THR A 212 18.39 -2.76 0.47
N PHE A 213 18.67 -2.44 -0.80
CA PHE A 213 17.67 -2.39 -1.88
C PHE A 213 18.04 -3.27 -3.07
N ALA A 214 17.01 -3.74 -3.76
CA ALA A 214 17.08 -4.34 -5.08
C ALA A 214 16.12 -3.62 -6.03
N ILE A 215 16.55 -3.39 -7.28
CA ILE A 215 15.79 -2.72 -8.33
C ILE A 215 15.56 -3.69 -9.48
N TYR A 216 14.29 -3.85 -9.84
CA TYR A 216 13.84 -4.65 -10.98
C TYR A 216 13.29 -3.74 -12.08
N GLY A 217 13.56 -4.07 -13.33
CA GLY A 217 13.17 -3.27 -14.49
C GLY A 217 12.02 -3.86 -15.28
N PHE A 218 11.19 -2.98 -15.85
CA PHE A 218 10.09 -3.34 -16.71
C PHE A 218 10.12 -2.49 -17.98
N ALA A 219 9.93 -3.10 -19.14
CA ALA A 219 10.07 -2.43 -20.43
C ALA A 219 8.96 -1.38 -20.71
N SER A 220 7.79 -1.58 -20.13
CA SER A 220 6.69 -0.60 -20.12
C SER A 220 6.34 -0.26 -18.69
N SER A 221 5.36 0.68 -18.51
CA SER A 221 4.71 0.82 -17.22
C SER A 221 4.46 -0.57 -16.73
N MET A 222 5.10 -0.91 -15.59
CA MET A 222 4.97 -2.22 -14.99
C MET A 222 3.54 -2.61 -15.26
N ARG A 223 3.32 -3.59 -16.12
CA ARG A 223 2.00 -3.98 -16.64
C ARG A 223 1.13 -4.26 -15.44
N LEU A 224 0.88 -3.19 -14.74
CA LEU A 224 0.44 -3.16 -13.34
C LEU A 224 -0.79 -3.99 -13.20
N CYS A 225 -1.57 -3.96 -14.26
CA CYS A 225 -2.69 -4.85 -14.36
C CYS A 225 -2.25 -6.26 -14.74
N GLY A 226 -1.29 -6.44 -15.62
CA GLY A 226 -0.79 -7.75 -16.00
C GLY A 226 0.04 -8.39 -14.88
N ASP A 227 1.15 -7.80 -14.57
CA ASP A 227 2.16 -8.43 -13.71
C ASP A 227 1.76 -8.45 -12.22
N MET A 228 1.08 -7.43 -11.69
CA MET A 228 0.51 -7.51 -10.34
C MET A 228 -0.68 -8.47 -10.25
N LEU A 229 -1.45 -8.63 -11.32
CA LEU A 229 -2.55 -9.58 -11.35
C LEU A 229 -2.09 -11.01 -11.61
N LEU A 230 -0.91 -11.22 -12.22
CA LEU A 230 -0.35 -12.54 -12.46
C LEU A 230 -0.34 -13.40 -11.18
N GLY A 231 0.08 -12.84 -10.06
CA GLY A 231 0.09 -13.54 -8.78
C GLY A 231 -1.29 -13.95 -8.27
N LYS A 232 -2.35 -13.27 -8.69
CA LYS A 232 -3.75 -13.49 -8.23
C LYS A 232 -4.58 -14.35 -9.16
N MET A 233 -4.03 -14.76 -10.28
CA MET A 233 -4.74 -15.62 -11.24
C MET A 233 -5.04 -16.97 -10.62
N LYS A 234 -6.25 -17.47 -10.86
CA LYS A 234 -6.66 -18.82 -10.48
C LYS A 234 -6.74 -19.69 -11.72
N LEU A 235 -6.04 -20.82 -11.69
CA LEU A 235 -5.99 -21.80 -12.75
C LEU A 235 -6.83 -23.01 -12.37
N GLU A 236 -7.74 -23.41 -13.26
CA GLU A 236 -8.56 -24.62 -13.15
C GLU A 236 -8.28 -25.48 -14.39
N ASN A 237 -7.79 -26.69 -14.23
CA ASN A 237 -7.31 -27.53 -15.31
C ASN A 237 -6.36 -26.76 -16.26
N ALA A 238 -5.38 -26.09 -15.68
CA ALA A 238 -4.42 -25.24 -16.35
C ALA A 238 -3.11 -25.21 -15.55
N ALA A 239 -2.00 -24.85 -16.19
CA ALA A 239 -0.69 -24.72 -15.58
C ALA A 239 -0.03 -23.38 -15.99
N PHE A 240 0.95 -22.96 -15.21
CA PHE A 240 1.87 -21.87 -15.59
C PHE A 240 3.27 -22.45 -15.65
N GLU A 241 3.83 -22.54 -16.85
CA GLU A 241 5.13 -23.16 -17.13
C GLU A 241 5.89 -22.33 -18.16
N ASP A 242 7.18 -22.12 -17.96
CA ASP A 242 8.07 -21.40 -18.88
C ASP A 242 7.53 -20.04 -19.35
N GLY A 243 6.89 -19.28 -18.43
CA GLY A 243 6.36 -17.95 -18.74
C GLY A 243 5.05 -17.95 -19.55
N ALA A 244 4.43 -19.10 -19.73
CA ALA A 244 3.17 -19.26 -20.45
C ALA A 244 2.08 -19.89 -19.58
N TYR A 245 0.83 -19.52 -19.80
CA TYR A 245 -0.35 -20.17 -19.23
C TYR A 245 -0.82 -21.25 -20.20
N ILE A 246 -0.83 -22.49 -19.77
CA ILE A 246 -1.29 -23.64 -20.53
C ILE A 246 -2.67 -24.00 -20.01
N LEU A 247 -3.70 -23.84 -20.83
CA LEU A 247 -5.06 -24.25 -20.51
C LEU A 247 -5.33 -25.57 -21.26
N TYR A 248 -5.51 -26.64 -20.50
CA TYR A 248 -5.89 -27.95 -21.06
C TYR A 248 -7.36 -27.94 -21.52
N PRO A 249 -7.83 -28.94 -22.27
CA PRO A 249 -9.24 -29.01 -22.69
C PRO A 249 -10.21 -28.80 -21.54
N GLY A 250 -11.11 -27.82 -21.68
CA GLY A 250 -12.00 -27.39 -20.60
C GLY A 250 -11.35 -26.55 -19.50
N GLY A 251 -10.08 -26.23 -19.63
CA GLY A 251 -9.32 -25.43 -18.68
C GLY A 251 -9.78 -23.97 -18.61
N ARG A 252 -9.56 -23.35 -17.47
CA ARG A 252 -9.99 -21.97 -17.19
C ARG A 252 -8.93 -21.21 -16.46
N MET A 253 -8.81 -19.93 -16.80
CA MET A 253 -8.00 -18.97 -16.08
C MET A 253 -8.87 -17.78 -15.68
N ARG A 254 -8.91 -17.48 -14.39
CA ARG A 254 -9.61 -16.32 -13.83
C ARG A 254 -8.59 -15.28 -13.42
N VAL A 255 -8.74 -14.08 -13.94
CA VAL A 255 -7.92 -12.91 -13.62
C VAL A 255 -8.78 -11.91 -12.88
N PRO A 256 -8.74 -11.86 -11.53
CA PRO A 256 -9.41 -10.83 -10.78
C PRO A 256 -8.70 -9.49 -10.97
N THR A 257 -9.43 -8.41 -11.05
CA THR A 257 -8.82 -7.08 -11.07
C THR A 257 -9.17 -6.32 -9.81
N SER A 258 -8.19 -5.62 -9.23
CA SER A 258 -8.40 -4.71 -8.10
C SER A 258 -8.56 -3.24 -8.55
N TRP A 259 -8.50 -2.97 -9.83
CA TRP A 259 -8.48 -1.63 -10.41
C TRP A 259 -9.87 -1.14 -10.78
N ARG A 260 -10.10 0.12 -10.45
CA ARG A 260 -11.37 0.80 -10.65
C ARG A 260 -11.15 2.12 -11.34
N GLU A 261 -11.16 2.10 -12.64
CA GLU A 261 -11.38 3.32 -13.42
C GLU A 261 -12.37 2.98 -14.53
N LYS A 262 -13.40 3.82 -14.67
CA LYS A 262 -14.26 3.74 -15.86
C LYS A 262 -13.45 4.00 -17.11
N GLY A 263 -13.81 3.38 -18.19
CA GLY A 263 -13.18 3.60 -19.49
C GLY A 263 -13.16 2.38 -20.36
N ASN A 264 -12.55 2.54 -21.51
CA ASN A 264 -12.33 1.46 -22.45
C ASN A 264 -11.02 0.75 -22.12
N TYR A 265 -11.06 -0.56 -22.20
CA TYR A 265 -9.93 -1.43 -21.94
C TYR A 265 -9.69 -2.38 -23.11
N SER A 266 -8.47 -2.75 -23.31
CA SER A 266 -8.02 -3.73 -24.29
C SER A 266 -7.11 -4.74 -23.61
N LEU A 267 -7.50 -6.02 -23.61
CA LEU A 267 -6.63 -7.12 -23.24
C LEU A 267 -5.91 -7.60 -24.50
N LYS A 268 -4.59 -7.46 -24.53
CA LYS A 268 -3.74 -8.06 -25.56
C LYS A 268 -3.11 -9.32 -25.02
N LEU A 269 -3.02 -10.35 -25.85
CA LEU A 269 -2.35 -11.59 -25.54
C LEU A 269 -1.96 -12.34 -26.81
N SER A 270 -0.97 -13.21 -26.71
CA SER A 270 -0.62 -14.17 -27.77
C SER A 270 -1.19 -15.53 -27.40
N CYS A 271 -1.80 -16.20 -28.37
CA CYS A 271 -2.39 -17.52 -28.22
C CYS A 271 -1.76 -18.51 -29.19
N GLU A 272 -1.33 -19.66 -28.69
CA GLU A 272 -1.01 -20.83 -29.49
C GLU A 272 -2.12 -21.87 -29.29
N GLY A 273 -2.65 -22.43 -30.38
CA GLY A 273 -3.80 -23.32 -30.37
C GLY A 273 -5.12 -22.63 -30.74
N GLU A 274 -6.17 -23.39 -30.85
CA GLU A 274 -7.49 -22.97 -31.32
C GLU A 274 -8.58 -23.31 -30.28
N GLY A 275 -9.71 -22.60 -30.31
CA GLY A 275 -10.88 -22.90 -29.48
C GLY A 275 -10.88 -22.26 -28.11
N GLY A 276 -10.06 -21.23 -27.90
CA GLY A 276 -10.11 -20.42 -26.69
C GLY A 276 -11.13 -19.28 -26.77
N THR A 277 -11.62 -18.82 -25.62
CA THR A 277 -12.47 -17.64 -25.49
C THR A 277 -12.02 -16.77 -24.31
N VAL A 278 -12.09 -15.47 -24.47
CA VAL A 278 -11.93 -14.48 -23.39
C VAL A 278 -13.25 -13.81 -23.12
N GLN A 279 -13.65 -13.76 -21.88
CA GLN A 279 -14.85 -13.08 -21.40
C GLN A 279 -14.47 -12.07 -20.30
N ALA A 280 -14.99 -10.86 -20.37
CA ALA A 280 -14.84 -9.83 -19.35
C ALA A 280 -16.20 -9.62 -18.64
N PHE A 281 -16.18 -9.64 -17.32
CA PHE A 281 -17.38 -9.47 -16.48
C PHE A 281 -17.19 -8.29 -15.54
N ALA A 282 -18.16 -7.41 -15.48
CA ALA A 282 -18.25 -6.43 -14.41
C ALA A 282 -18.57 -7.13 -13.09
N THR A 283 -17.78 -6.91 -12.04
CA THR A 283 -17.88 -7.73 -10.83
C THR A 283 -19.09 -7.36 -9.96
N HIS A 284 -19.59 -6.13 -10.07
CA HIS A 284 -20.74 -5.69 -9.27
C HIS A 284 -22.08 -6.15 -9.87
N SER A 285 -22.23 -6.00 -11.18
CA SER A 285 -23.44 -6.36 -11.91
C SER A 285 -23.45 -7.80 -12.43
N PHE A 286 -22.30 -8.48 -12.46
CA PHE A 286 -22.08 -9.74 -13.16
C PHE A 286 -22.44 -9.69 -14.66
N GLU A 287 -22.52 -8.48 -15.22
CA GLU A 287 -22.76 -8.25 -16.64
C GLU A 287 -21.51 -8.61 -17.45
N MET A 288 -21.68 -9.34 -18.53
CA MET A 288 -20.60 -9.56 -19.50
C MET A 288 -20.40 -8.28 -20.30
N ILE A 289 -19.24 -7.68 -20.16
CA ILE A 289 -18.87 -6.40 -20.77
C ILE A 289 -17.98 -6.54 -22.01
N GLY A 290 -17.55 -7.75 -22.32
CA GLY A 290 -16.81 -8.06 -23.53
C GLY A 290 -16.60 -9.57 -23.67
N GLU A 291 -16.51 -10.03 -24.92
CA GLU A 291 -16.22 -11.41 -25.28
C GLU A 291 -15.50 -11.45 -26.63
N ALA A 292 -14.55 -12.35 -26.78
CA ALA A 292 -13.90 -12.66 -28.05
C ALA A 292 -13.42 -14.12 -28.10
N ALA A 293 -13.52 -14.73 -29.26
CA ALA A 293 -12.83 -15.97 -29.55
C ALA A 293 -11.33 -15.70 -29.75
N LEU A 294 -10.49 -16.58 -29.21
CA LEU A 294 -9.05 -16.56 -29.43
C LEU A 294 -8.69 -17.29 -30.72
N VAL A 295 -7.84 -16.67 -31.48
CA VAL A 295 -7.25 -17.25 -32.69
C VAL A 295 -5.74 -17.40 -32.50
N PRO A 296 -5.08 -18.34 -33.18
CA PRO A 296 -3.64 -18.44 -33.11
C PRO A 296 -2.94 -17.12 -33.51
N GLY A 297 -1.97 -16.71 -32.71
CA GLY A 297 -1.26 -15.44 -32.87
C GLY A 297 -1.71 -14.36 -31.89
N GLU A 298 -1.55 -13.11 -32.27
CA GLU A 298 -1.90 -11.94 -31.43
C GLU A 298 -3.41 -11.70 -31.40
N ASN A 299 -3.95 -11.51 -30.20
CA ASN A 299 -5.35 -11.24 -29.94
C ASN A 299 -5.51 -9.93 -29.20
N SER A 300 -6.62 -9.21 -29.45
CA SER A 300 -6.99 -7.99 -28.70
C SER A 300 -8.47 -8.03 -28.39
N VAL A 301 -8.82 -8.09 -27.13
CA VAL A 301 -10.19 -8.12 -26.65
C VAL A 301 -10.53 -6.78 -26.01
N ARG A 302 -11.55 -6.09 -26.53
CA ARG A 302 -11.98 -4.77 -26.03
C ARG A 302 -13.23 -4.90 -25.16
N PHE A 303 -13.27 -4.11 -24.10
CA PHE A 303 -14.44 -4.00 -23.24
C PHE A 303 -14.51 -2.63 -22.55
N THR A 304 -15.70 -2.25 -22.08
CA THR A 304 -15.95 -0.94 -21.47
C THR A 304 -16.44 -1.14 -20.05
N LEU A 305 -15.72 -0.55 -19.07
CA LEU A 305 -16.12 -0.50 -17.68
C LEU A 305 -16.90 0.78 -17.40
N LYS A 306 -18.13 0.65 -16.90
CA LYS A 306 -19.02 1.77 -16.55
C LYS A 306 -18.76 2.30 -15.13
N ASP A 307 -19.33 3.45 -14.80
CA ASP A 307 -19.11 4.14 -13.51
C ASP A 307 -19.51 3.33 -12.27
N ASP A 308 -20.53 2.49 -12.39
CA ASP A 308 -21.10 1.72 -11.27
C ASP A 308 -20.31 0.46 -10.93
N ASP A 309 -19.42 0.05 -11.81
CA ASP A 309 -18.61 -1.14 -11.65
C ASP A 309 -17.32 -0.83 -10.91
N LYS A 310 -17.07 -1.55 -9.81
CA LYS A 310 -15.86 -1.35 -8.98
C LYS A 310 -14.67 -2.16 -9.46
N TYR A 311 -14.94 -3.31 -10.05
CA TYR A 311 -13.95 -4.27 -10.49
C TYR A 311 -14.47 -4.96 -11.74
N PHE A 312 -13.58 -5.53 -12.51
CA PHE A 312 -13.94 -6.50 -13.52
C PHE A 312 -13.13 -7.78 -13.34
N MET A 313 -13.61 -8.87 -13.89
CA MET A 313 -12.97 -10.16 -13.90
C MET A 313 -12.82 -10.62 -15.34
N LEU A 314 -11.63 -11.07 -15.69
CA LEU A 314 -11.40 -11.73 -16.96
C LEU A 314 -11.47 -13.24 -16.74
N LEU A 315 -12.18 -13.92 -17.60
CA LEU A 315 -12.29 -15.37 -17.64
C LEU A 315 -11.83 -15.84 -19.01
N ILE A 316 -10.70 -16.54 -19.06
CA ILE A 316 -10.20 -17.16 -20.27
C ILE A 316 -10.46 -18.65 -20.18
N LYS A 317 -11.01 -19.23 -21.22
CA LYS A 317 -11.39 -20.65 -21.30
C LYS A 317 -10.81 -21.30 -22.53
N SER A 318 -10.38 -22.53 -22.39
CA SER A 318 -10.18 -23.46 -23.48
C SER A 318 -11.43 -24.33 -23.66
N ALA A 319 -11.84 -24.61 -24.89
CA ALA A 319 -12.96 -25.51 -25.15
C ALA A 319 -12.49 -26.98 -25.23
N GLU A 320 -12.06 -27.42 -26.41
CA GLU A 320 -11.75 -28.82 -26.66
C GLU A 320 -10.24 -29.07 -26.84
N ASN A 321 -9.48 -28.01 -27.09
CA ASN A 321 -8.05 -28.11 -27.37
C ASN A 321 -7.22 -27.47 -26.26
N GLU A 322 -5.98 -27.89 -26.13
CA GLU A 322 -4.99 -27.16 -25.35
C GLU A 322 -4.68 -25.83 -26.03
N ILE A 323 -4.63 -24.76 -25.23
CA ILE A 323 -4.17 -23.45 -25.66
C ILE A 323 -3.05 -22.96 -24.74
N ARG A 324 -2.06 -22.29 -25.35
CA ARG A 324 -0.96 -21.67 -24.62
C ARG A 324 -1.03 -20.15 -24.79
N LEU A 325 -1.03 -19.45 -23.68
CA LEU A 325 -1.19 -18.00 -23.63
C LEU A 325 0.08 -17.34 -23.11
N THR A 326 0.54 -16.32 -23.84
CA THR A 326 1.70 -15.51 -23.47
C THR A 326 1.40 -14.03 -23.68
N ASN A 327 2.29 -13.16 -23.17
CA ASN A 327 2.23 -11.70 -23.39
C ASN A 327 0.89 -11.06 -23.00
N LEU A 328 0.29 -11.51 -21.90
CA LEU A 328 -0.96 -10.92 -21.41
C LEU A 328 -0.72 -9.48 -20.97
N GLU A 329 -1.36 -8.53 -21.63
CA GLU A 329 -1.25 -7.12 -21.34
C GLU A 329 -2.64 -6.47 -21.32
N LEU A 330 -3.00 -5.86 -20.18
CA LEU A 330 -4.22 -5.09 -20.05
C LEU A 330 -3.91 -3.60 -20.19
N LEU A 331 -4.49 -2.97 -21.19
CA LEU A 331 -4.33 -1.55 -21.49
C LEU A 331 -5.63 -0.81 -21.27
N LYS A 332 -5.55 0.41 -20.76
CA LYS A 332 -6.63 1.38 -20.79
C LYS A 332 -6.47 2.24 -22.05
N GLU A 333 -7.51 2.30 -22.89
CA GLU A 333 -7.53 3.09 -24.11
C GLU A 333 -7.84 4.58 -23.86
#